data_b86aa2c2b51c90abefbebbafaaad3444
#
_entry.id   b86aa2c2b51c90abefbebbafaaad3444
#
_cell.length_a   1.000
_cell.length_b   1.000
_cell.length_c   1.000
_cell.angle_alpha   90.00
_cell.angle_beta   90.00
_cell.angle_gamma   90.00
#
_symmetry.space_group_name_H-M   'P 1'
#
loop_
_entity.id
_entity.type
_entity.pdbx_description
1 polymer ?
#
loop_
_entity_poly.entity_id
_entity_poly.type
_entity_poly.pdbx_seq_one_letter_code
_entity_poly.pdbx_strand_id
1 'polypeptide(L)'
;HVQHAVALPDVAEAEGQFPEGFTRQHLFLTPDLEDPDDRLWDLMVENYQNSALTLEQLEAVVAILRPDVSFSWDPDAATRHARTMLHRVSTEQTRALATLDQNRRVLVSGRAGSGKTRLALAWAERAVARGEQVMLTCFNRPLSEWLAESALDHERLMVGTLQRLLMNLPGIPVLEAPAGAGSDWWQREPFEHAERHLAEVATLFDTIIVDEAQDLAPAWLATLEKLLRTDGPCRLLSVADPAQVVYRRGFEMSEPGPEVVRADLTVNCRNAHHVADLLRSFGGAPSAPGVPEGHPVRLQACDGLDDAVARVGRFLDELVVQSHVDPANVLVVTGHRVLRDRIREEDPGGWGCAAWEDRHSGEIVCETIHRVKGLERDAVILVTVDDDLEDHLLYVGMSRAVSRLVVIGPTPMLDRLSAKARLRSREEVEDG
;
A
#
# COMPACT_ATOMS: atom_id res chain seq x y z
N HIS A 1 -17.60 23.41 32.36
CA HIS A 1 -18.69 22.47 32.16
C HIS A 1 -18.13 21.16 31.62
N VAL A 2 -18.48 20.06 32.26
CA VAL A 2 -18.18 18.72 31.78
C VAL A 2 -19.47 18.21 31.16
N GLN A 3 -19.44 17.88 29.87
CA GLN A 3 -20.53 17.20 29.19
C GLN A 3 -20.26 15.71 29.21
N HIS A 4 -21.31 14.93 29.36
CA HIS A 4 -21.22 13.47 29.35
C HIS A 4 -22.12 12.93 28.25
N ALA A 5 -21.67 11.85 27.64
CA ALA A 5 -22.45 11.09 26.69
C ALA A 5 -22.30 9.59 26.96
N VAL A 6 -23.32 8.84 26.60
CA VAL A 6 -23.32 7.38 26.70
C VAL A 6 -23.47 6.82 25.30
N ALA A 7 -22.52 6.01 24.86
CA ALA A 7 -22.60 5.29 23.60
C ALA A 7 -23.16 3.89 23.83
N LEU A 8 -24.19 3.53 23.07
CA LEU A 8 -24.83 2.22 23.08
C LEU A 8 -24.77 1.65 21.65
N PRO A 9 -23.66 1.03 21.27
CA PRO A 9 -23.39 0.65 19.88
C PRO A 9 -24.34 -0.42 19.32
N ASP A 10 -25.01 -1.17 20.19
CA ASP A 10 -25.91 -2.26 19.79
C ASP A 10 -27.40 -1.85 19.93
N VAL A 11 -27.70 -0.58 20.14
CA VAL A 11 -29.06 -0.06 20.32
C VAL A 11 -29.40 0.90 19.18
N ALA A 12 -30.40 0.54 18.35
CA ALA A 12 -30.82 1.35 17.23
C ALA A 12 -31.74 2.54 17.63
N GLU A 13 -32.59 2.33 18.62
CA GLU A 13 -33.57 3.32 19.08
C GLU A 13 -33.70 3.28 20.60
N ALA A 14 -33.98 4.44 21.22
CA ALA A 14 -34.25 4.55 22.65
C ALA A 14 -35.50 5.40 22.87
N GLU A 15 -36.51 4.82 23.49
CA GLU A 15 -37.79 5.49 23.84
C GLU A 15 -37.99 5.50 25.35
N GLY A 16 -38.61 6.54 25.87
CA GLY A 16 -38.97 6.66 27.26
C GLY A 16 -38.62 7.98 27.92
N GLN A 17 -38.81 8.07 29.26
CA GLN A 17 -38.40 9.23 30.03
C GLN A 17 -36.93 9.08 30.49
N PHE A 18 -36.12 10.08 30.17
CA PHE A 18 -34.73 10.12 30.61
C PHE A 18 -34.65 10.65 32.07
N PRO A 19 -33.61 10.25 32.82
CA PRO A 19 -33.32 10.83 34.14
C PRO A 19 -33.13 12.35 34.08
N GLU A 20 -33.36 13.02 35.21
CA GLU A 20 -33.17 14.45 35.30
C GLU A 20 -31.71 14.87 34.91
N GLY A 21 -31.58 15.83 34.02
CA GLY A 21 -30.26 16.25 33.48
C GLY A 21 -29.71 15.39 32.33
N PHE A 22 -30.46 14.37 31.90
CA PHE A 22 -30.08 13.52 30.77
C PHE A 22 -31.14 13.66 29.66
N THR A 23 -30.71 13.84 28.42
CA THR A 23 -31.59 13.98 27.25
C THR A 23 -31.16 13.04 26.13
N ARG A 24 -31.94 12.93 25.05
CA ARG A 24 -31.56 12.15 23.85
C ARG A 24 -30.23 12.58 23.27
N GLN A 25 -29.84 13.84 23.41
CA GLN A 25 -28.57 14.37 22.91
C GLN A 25 -27.34 13.73 23.60
N HIS A 26 -27.50 13.25 24.84
CA HIS A 26 -26.44 12.57 25.58
C HIS A 26 -26.31 11.07 25.21
N LEU A 27 -27.18 10.55 24.32
CA LEU A 27 -27.11 9.17 23.84
C LEU A 27 -26.60 9.10 22.43
N PHE A 28 -25.59 8.26 22.24
CA PHE A 28 -25.07 7.86 20.92
C PHE A 28 -25.48 6.40 20.68
N LEU A 29 -26.41 6.20 19.77
CA LEU A 29 -26.93 4.89 19.38
C LEU A 29 -26.23 4.43 18.09
N THR A 30 -26.52 3.22 17.62
CA THR A 30 -25.92 2.68 16.41
C THR A 30 -25.90 3.65 15.22
N PRO A 31 -27.02 4.32 14.84
CA PRO A 31 -27.02 5.28 13.73
C PRO A 31 -26.16 6.53 13.98
N ASP A 32 -26.09 7.00 15.25
CA ASP A 32 -25.28 8.16 15.61
C ASP A 32 -23.78 7.85 15.59
N LEU A 33 -23.39 6.58 15.71
CA LEU A 33 -22.00 6.11 15.70
C LEU A 33 -21.48 5.83 14.29
N GLU A 34 -22.36 5.75 13.30
CA GLU A 34 -21.95 5.65 11.88
C GLU A 34 -21.37 6.97 11.36
N ASP A 35 -21.87 8.12 11.84
CA ASP A 35 -21.32 9.46 11.60
C ASP A 35 -21.45 10.32 12.88
N PRO A 36 -20.50 10.22 13.81
CA PRO A 36 -20.60 10.85 15.11
C PRO A 36 -20.28 12.34 15.12
N ASP A 37 -19.67 12.87 14.05
CA ASP A 37 -19.11 14.24 14.04
C ASP A 37 -20.18 15.31 14.23
N ASP A 38 -21.29 15.24 13.53
CA ASP A 38 -22.41 16.19 13.67
C ASP A 38 -23.02 16.14 15.07
N ARG A 39 -23.16 14.94 15.64
CA ARG A 39 -23.73 14.76 16.99
C ARG A 39 -22.80 15.22 18.10
N LEU A 40 -21.51 14.99 17.94
CA LEU A 40 -20.49 15.53 18.86
C LEU A 40 -20.44 17.05 18.79
N TRP A 41 -20.57 17.61 17.59
CA TRP A 41 -20.62 19.06 17.40
C TRP A 41 -21.83 19.67 18.09
N ASP A 42 -23.03 19.13 17.91
CA ASP A 42 -24.26 19.58 18.57
C ASP A 42 -24.13 19.54 20.09
N LEU A 43 -23.56 18.45 20.64
CA LEU A 43 -23.32 18.33 22.07
C LEU A 43 -22.33 19.37 22.60
N MET A 44 -21.34 19.77 21.78
CA MET A 44 -20.30 20.74 22.17
C MET A 44 -20.76 22.18 22.04
N VAL A 45 -21.57 22.50 21.01
CA VAL A 45 -21.94 23.89 20.68
C VAL A 45 -22.95 24.49 21.66
N GLU A 46 -23.88 23.68 22.19
CA GLU A 46 -24.94 24.20 23.11
C GLU A 46 -24.40 24.84 24.40
N ASN A 47 -23.13 24.59 24.77
CA ASN A 47 -22.54 25.08 26.02
C ASN A 47 -21.11 25.63 25.90
N TYR A 48 -20.73 26.10 24.70
CA TYR A 48 -19.38 26.59 24.46
C TYR A 48 -19.13 27.96 25.18
N GLN A 49 -18.63 27.88 26.39
CA GLN A 49 -17.95 29.01 27.05
C GLN A 49 -16.46 28.70 27.11
N ASN A 50 -15.70 29.50 26.40
CA ASN A 50 -14.26 29.43 26.20
C ASN A 50 -13.45 29.32 27.51
N SER A 51 -13.17 28.13 27.98
CA SER A 51 -12.04 27.90 28.87
C SER A 51 -11.55 26.46 28.68
N ALA A 52 -10.48 26.27 27.92
CA ALA A 52 -9.78 25.01 27.89
C ALA A 52 -9.32 24.68 29.32
N LEU A 53 -9.65 23.48 29.80
CA LEU A 53 -9.11 22.96 31.04
C LEU A 53 -7.59 22.81 30.90
N THR A 54 -6.85 23.16 31.94
CA THR A 54 -5.44 22.79 32.02
C THR A 54 -5.32 21.27 32.18
N LEU A 55 -4.15 20.72 31.87
CA LEU A 55 -3.91 19.29 32.06
C LEU A 55 -4.19 18.83 33.50
N GLU A 56 -3.78 19.63 34.48
CA GLU A 56 -4.01 19.38 35.90
C GLU A 56 -5.51 19.41 36.29
N GLN A 57 -6.28 20.30 35.69
CA GLN A 57 -7.74 20.36 35.89
C GLN A 57 -8.43 19.16 35.24
N LEU A 58 -7.96 18.73 34.06
CA LEU A 58 -8.47 17.55 33.39
C LEU A 58 -8.19 16.28 34.20
N GLU A 59 -6.97 16.13 34.72
CA GLU A 59 -6.58 15.02 35.58
C GLU A 59 -7.41 14.98 36.86
N ALA A 60 -7.66 16.14 37.50
CA ALA A 60 -8.51 16.25 38.67
C ALA A 60 -9.97 15.84 38.39
N VAL A 61 -10.53 16.25 37.26
CA VAL A 61 -11.89 15.87 36.83
C VAL A 61 -11.98 14.36 36.57
N VAL A 62 -11.01 13.80 35.88
CA VAL A 62 -10.93 12.35 35.61
C VAL A 62 -10.82 11.57 36.91
N ALA A 63 -9.99 12.01 37.88
CA ALA A 63 -9.84 11.37 39.17
C ALA A 63 -11.13 11.38 40.01
N ILE A 64 -11.95 12.45 39.88
CA ILE A 64 -13.24 12.55 40.57
C ILE A 64 -14.30 11.65 39.92
N LEU A 65 -14.34 11.60 38.59
CA LEU A 65 -15.37 10.86 37.85
C LEU A 65 -15.11 9.35 37.81
N ARG A 66 -13.85 8.95 37.75
CA ARG A 66 -13.42 7.55 37.71
C ARG A 66 -12.05 7.36 38.35
N PRO A 67 -11.96 7.25 39.67
CA PRO A 67 -10.69 7.15 40.39
C PRO A 67 -9.89 5.89 40.03
N ASP A 68 -10.53 4.85 39.52
CA ASP A 68 -9.90 3.55 39.22
C ASP A 68 -9.59 3.36 37.71
N VAL A 69 -9.76 4.40 36.89
CA VAL A 69 -9.47 4.31 35.45
C VAL A 69 -8.08 4.84 35.17
N SER A 70 -7.20 3.97 34.72
CA SER A 70 -5.93 4.35 34.10
C SER A 70 -6.15 4.53 32.60
N PHE A 71 -5.80 5.71 32.07
CA PHE A 71 -5.71 5.91 30.61
C PHE A 71 -4.32 5.53 30.17
N SER A 72 -4.20 4.49 29.39
CA SER A 72 -2.98 4.20 28.66
C SER A 72 -3.03 4.92 27.30
N TRP A 73 -2.02 5.70 27.00
CA TRP A 73 -1.81 6.21 25.64
C TRP A 73 -1.63 5.03 24.71
N ASP A 74 -2.42 4.99 23.63
CA ASP A 74 -2.25 4.01 22.56
C ASP A 74 -1.48 4.68 21.40
N PRO A 75 -0.18 4.47 21.33
CA PRO A 75 0.67 5.14 20.33
C PRO A 75 0.39 4.68 18.90
N ASP A 76 -0.31 3.55 18.73
CA ASP A 76 -0.67 3.02 17.41
C ASP A 76 -2.10 3.42 16.97
N ALA A 77 -2.88 4.08 17.82
CA ALA A 77 -4.23 4.52 17.47
C ALA A 77 -4.24 5.44 16.24
N ALA A 78 -3.29 6.37 16.14
CA ALA A 78 -3.15 7.25 14.99
C ALA A 78 -2.84 6.48 13.70
N THR A 79 -1.99 5.46 13.76
CA THR A 79 -1.66 4.60 12.62
C THR A 79 -2.86 3.76 12.18
N ARG A 80 -3.60 3.18 13.13
CA ARG A 80 -4.82 2.42 12.83
C ARG A 80 -5.91 3.31 12.25
N HIS A 81 -6.11 4.50 12.78
CA HIS A 81 -7.03 5.49 12.23
C HIS A 81 -6.63 5.88 10.81
N ALA A 82 -5.35 6.21 10.59
CA ALA A 82 -4.82 6.53 9.27
C ALA A 82 -5.08 5.40 8.27
N ARG A 83 -4.83 4.14 8.65
CA ARG A 83 -5.09 2.97 7.81
C ARG A 83 -6.59 2.84 7.46
N THR A 84 -7.48 3.05 8.43
CA THR A 84 -8.93 2.99 8.21
C THR A 84 -9.41 4.06 7.23
N MET A 85 -8.97 5.29 7.42
CA MET A 85 -9.31 6.41 6.53
C MET A 85 -8.77 6.20 5.10
N LEU A 86 -7.51 5.79 4.97
CA LEU A 86 -6.91 5.48 3.67
C LEU A 86 -7.62 4.32 2.97
N HIS A 87 -8.06 3.31 3.74
CA HIS A 87 -8.86 2.21 3.20
C HIS A 87 -10.19 2.70 2.66
N ARG A 88 -10.90 3.59 3.37
CA ARG A 88 -12.17 4.18 2.94
C ARG A 88 -11.99 4.95 1.63
N VAL A 89 -11.06 5.90 1.58
CA VAL A 89 -10.76 6.71 0.39
C VAL A 89 -10.42 5.82 -0.82
N SER A 90 -9.56 4.83 -0.63
CA SER A 90 -9.17 3.89 -1.69
C SER A 90 -10.34 3.03 -2.16
N THR A 91 -11.25 2.63 -1.27
CA THR A 91 -12.44 1.84 -1.61
C THR A 91 -13.42 2.63 -2.45
N GLU A 92 -13.67 3.90 -2.12
CA GLU A 92 -14.55 4.79 -2.88
C GLU A 92 -14.02 5.01 -4.30
N GLN A 93 -12.71 5.28 -4.45
CA GLN A 93 -12.06 5.40 -5.75
C GLN A 93 -12.16 4.11 -6.57
N THR A 94 -11.91 2.96 -5.96
CA THR A 94 -12.00 1.65 -6.60
C THR A 94 -13.42 1.37 -7.11
N ARG A 95 -14.45 1.71 -6.32
CA ARG A 95 -15.85 1.55 -6.73
C ARG A 95 -16.20 2.41 -7.95
N ALA A 96 -15.74 3.66 -8.00
CA ALA A 96 -15.98 4.55 -9.13
C ALA A 96 -15.39 4.01 -10.45
N LEU A 97 -14.25 3.33 -10.38
CA LEU A 97 -13.52 2.84 -11.55
C LEU A 97 -13.77 1.35 -11.86
N ALA A 98 -14.49 0.65 -10.98
CA ALA A 98 -14.72 -0.79 -11.15
C ALA A 98 -15.43 -1.11 -12.47
N THR A 99 -16.31 -0.23 -12.94
CA THR A 99 -17.07 -0.42 -14.19
C THR A 99 -16.23 -0.36 -15.46
N LEU A 100 -14.98 0.10 -15.39
CA LEU A 100 -14.06 0.06 -16.53
C LEU A 100 -13.81 -1.37 -17.02
N ASP A 101 -13.96 -2.37 -16.14
CA ASP A 101 -13.85 -3.79 -16.45
C ASP A 101 -14.90 -4.33 -17.46
N GLN A 102 -15.86 -3.51 -17.87
CA GLN A 102 -16.78 -3.85 -18.96
C GLN A 102 -16.11 -3.76 -20.34
N ASN A 103 -15.00 -3.05 -20.46
CA ASN A 103 -14.28 -2.89 -21.72
C ASN A 103 -13.33 -4.05 -21.96
N ARG A 104 -13.09 -4.36 -23.27
CA ARG A 104 -12.20 -5.47 -23.64
C ARG A 104 -10.73 -5.16 -23.37
N ARG A 105 -10.33 -3.92 -23.53
CA ARG A 105 -8.95 -3.47 -23.32
C ARG A 105 -8.97 -2.24 -22.45
N VAL A 106 -8.31 -2.32 -21.30
CA VAL A 106 -8.21 -1.20 -20.35
C VAL A 106 -6.78 -1.04 -19.91
N LEU A 107 -6.30 0.19 -19.92
CA LEU A 107 -5.03 0.57 -19.32
C LEU A 107 -5.28 1.70 -18.33
N VAL A 108 -5.09 1.41 -17.05
CA VAL A 108 -5.14 2.44 -16.00
C VAL A 108 -3.74 2.80 -15.60
N SER A 109 -3.39 4.07 -15.74
CA SER A 109 -2.13 4.60 -15.24
C SER A 109 -2.33 5.32 -13.90
N GLY A 110 -1.29 5.34 -13.08
CA GLY A 110 -1.33 6.06 -11.81
C GLY A 110 -0.01 6.00 -11.08
N ARG A 111 0.27 7.02 -10.30
CA ARG A 111 1.49 7.08 -9.49
C ARG A 111 1.41 6.10 -8.30
N ALA A 112 2.55 5.93 -7.60
CA ALA A 112 2.54 5.18 -6.34
C ALA A 112 1.45 5.69 -5.40
N GLY A 113 0.81 4.78 -4.68
CA GLY A 113 -0.25 5.13 -3.73
C GLY A 113 -1.62 5.43 -4.35
N SER A 114 -1.78 5.37 -5.67
CA SER A 114 -3.06 5.69 -6.32
C SER A 114 -4.11 4.57 -6.32
N GLY A 115 -3.86 3.41 -5.70
CA GLY A 115 -4.84 2.33 -5.57
C GLY A 115 -4.92 1.35 -6.74
N LYS A 116 -3.94 1.33 -7.66
CA LYS A 116 -3.88 0.41 -8.82
C LYS A 116 -4.11 -1.06 -8.48
N THR A 117 -3.35 -1.58 -7.54
CA THR A 117 -3.43 -2.99 -7.11
C THR A 117 -4.79 -3.34 -6.53
N ARG A 118 -5.41 -2.44 -5.75
CA ARG A 118 -6.79 -2.63 -5.25
C ARG A 118 -7.82 -2.66 -6.38
N LEU A 119 -7.62 -1.82 -7.41
CA LEU A 119 -8.48 -1.85 -8.59
C LEU A 119 -8.33 -3.19 -9.34
N ALA A 120 -7.10 -3.70 -9.49
CA ALA A 120 -6.85 -5.01 -10.11
C ALA A 120 -7.54 -6.15 -9.36
N LEU A 121 -7.47 -6.16 -8.02
CA LEU A 121 -8.19 -7.13 -7.16
C LEU A 121 -9.70 -7.02 -7.33
N ALA A 122 -10.26 -5.79 -7.29
CA ALA A 122 -11.70 -5.59 -7.45
C ALA A 122 -12.20 -6.03 -8.84
N TRP A 123 -11.41 -5.86 -9.88
CA TRP A 123 -11.73 -6.38 -11.21
C TRP A 123 -11.73 -7.91 -11.23
N ALA A 124 -10.76 -8.56 -10.58
CA ALA A 124 -10.69 -10.02 -10.47
C ALA A 124 -11.92 -10.59 -9.75
N GLU A 125 -12.29 -10.03 -8.59
CA GLU A 125 -13.46 -10.42 -7.83
C GLU A 125 -14.75 -10.27 -8.65
N ARG A 126 -14.92 -9.16 -9.36
CA ARG A 126 -16.10 -8.92 -10.21
C ARG A 126 -16.16 -9.85 -11.40
N ALA A 127 -15.02 -10.18 -12.02
CA ALA A 127 -14.95 -11.13 -13.12
C ALA A 127 -15.33 -12.55 -12.65
N VAL A 128 -14.78 -12.99 -11.51
CA VAL A 128 -15.18 -14.26 -10.87
C VAL A 128 -16.67 -14.30 -10.54
N ALA A 129 -17.22 -13.21 -9.99
CA ALA A 129 -18.64 -13.09 -9.67
C ALA A 129 -19.54 -13.20 -10.92
N ARG A 130 -19.02 -12.85 -12.10
CA ARG A 130 -19.71 -13.06 -13.40
C ARG A 130 -19.54 -14.48 -13.94
N GLY A 131 -18.79 -15.35 -13.25
CA GLY A 131 -18.55 -16.73 -13.66
C GLY A 131 -17.40 -16.89 -14.67
N GLU A 132 -16.57 -15.87 -14.86
CA GLU A 132 -15.45 -15.85 -15.80
C GLU A 132 -14.24 -16.65 -15.29
N GLN A 133 -13.46 -17.20 -16.22
CA GLN A 133 -12.12 -17.72 -15.93
C GLN A 133 -11.12 -16.56 -15.91
N VAL A 134 -10.44 -16.34 -14.80
CA VAL A 134 -9.66 -15.15 -14.55
C VAL A 134 -8.20 -15.49 -14.27
N MET A 135 -7.29 -14.74 -14.88
CA MET A 135 -5.88 -14.70 -14.51
C MET A 135 -5.56 -13.33 -13.94
N LEU A 136 -5.05 -13.26 -12.70
CA LEU A 136 -4.47 -12.07 -12.11
C LEU A 136 -2.95 -12.27 -11.98
N THR A 137 -2.18 -11.44 -12.66
CA THR A 137 -0.74 -11.62 -12.74
C THR A 137 0.05 -10.34 -12.54
N CYS A 138 1.29 -10.50 -12.12
CA CYS A 138 2.30 -9.46 -12.04
C CYS A 138 3.69 -10.05 -12.32
N PHE A 139 4.73 -9.21 -12.33
CA PHE A 139 6.10 -9.67 -12.51
C PHE A 139 6.79 -10.06 -11.20
N ASN A 140 6.55 -9.32 -10.13
CA ASN A 140 7.27 -9.42 -8.85
C ASN A 140 6.69 -10.55 -7.97
N ARG A 141 7.56 -11.46 -7.49
CA ARG A 141 7.15 -12.61 -6.67
C ARG A 141 6.52 -12.19 -5.33
N PRO A 142 7.12 -11.32 -4.49
CA PRO A 142 6.48 -10.87 -3.26
C PRO A 142 5.10 -10.23 -3.48
N LEU A 143 4.94 -9.44 -4.55
CA LEU A 143 3.63 -8.89 -4.91
C LEU A 143 2.64 -9.98 -5.31
N SER A 144 3.08 -11.00 -6.06
CA SER A 144 2.19 -12.09 -6.47
C SER A 144 1.71 -12.95 -5.31
N GLU A 145 2.56 -13.16 -4.31
CA GLU A 145 2.21 -13.87 -3.07
C GLU A 145 1.21 -13.05 -2.25
N TRP A 146 1.44 -11.74 -2.11
CA TRP A 146 0.50 -10.83 -1.45
C TRP A 146 -0.85 -10.76 -2.20
N LEU A 147 -0.84 -10.73 -3.53
CA LEU A 147 -2.07 -10.78 -4.34
C LEU A 147 -2.83 -12.09 -4.10
N ALA A 148 -2.14 -13.22 -4.02
CA ALA A 148 -2.76 -14.51 -3.76
C ALA A 148 -3.36 -14.60 -2.34
N GLU A 149 -2.70 -14.01 -1.34
CA GLU A 149 -3.19 -13.92 0.04
C GLU A 149 -4.41 -12.97 0.15
N SER A 150 -4.46 -11.93 -0.68
CA SER A 150 -5.49 -10.87 -0.64
C SER A 150 -6.69 -11.13 -1.56
N ALA A 151 -6.50 -11.94 -2.60
CA ALA A 151 -7.54 -12.28 -3.56
C ALA A 151 -8.53 -13.30 -3.00
N LEU A 152 -9.73 -13.34 -3.59
CA LEU A 152 -10.72 -14.37 -3.30
C LEU A 152 -10.16 -15.75 -3.66
N ASP A 153 -10.18 -16.69 -2.73
CA ASP A 153 -9.88 -18.10 -3.01
C ASP A 153 -11.03 -18.73 -3.81
N HIS A 154 -10.81 -18.93 -5.09
CA HIS A 154 -11.82 -19.43 -6.00
C HIS A 154 -11.21 -20.21 -7.17
N GLU A 155 -11.81 -21.35 -7.52
CA GLU A 155 -11.34 -22.27 -8.58
C GLU A 155 -11.16 -21.61 -9.97
N ARG A 156 -11.88 -20.54 -10.25
CA ARG A 156 -11.82 -19.79 -11.51
C ARG A 156 -10.81 -18.65 -11.51
N LEU A 157 -10.08 -18.44 -10.42
CA LEU A 157 -9.08 -17.40 -10.29
C LEU A 157 -7.69 -17.99 -10.15
N MET A 158 -6.83 -17.73 -11.13
CA MET A 158 -5.41 -18.03 -11.05
C MET A 158 -4.62 -16.78 -10.71
N VAL A 159 -3.86 -16.80 -9.62
CA VAL A 159 -3.02 -15.68 -9.16
C VAL A 159 -1.56 -16.12 -9.10
N GLY A 160 -0.67 -15.31 -9.66
CA GLY A 160 0.75 -15.64 -9.61
C GLY A 160 1.63 -14.68 -10.43
N THR A 161 2.95 -14.91 -10.39
CA THR A 161 3.83 -14.24 -11.35
C THR A 161 3.59 -14.79 -12.74
N LEU A 162 3.68 -13.92 -13.76
CA LEU A 162 3.41 -14.31 -15.14
C LEU A 162 4.18 -15.57 -15.56
N GLN A 163 5.48 -15.61 -15.28
CA GLN A 163 6.32 -16.76 -15.64
C GLN A 163 5.84 -18.06 -15.01
N ARG A 164 5.51 -18.05 -13.69
CA ARG A 164 5.04 -19.25 -13.01
C ARG A 164 3.69 -19.73 -13.50
N LEU A 165 2.79 -18.80 -13.82
CA LEU A 165 1.49 -19.14 -14.39
C LEU A 165 1.66 -19.80 -15.77
N LEU A 166 2.52 -19.24 -16.64
CA LEU A 166 2.79 -19.80 -17.96
C LEU A 166 3.44 -21.19 -17.89
N MET A 167 4.30 -21.44 -16.90
CA MET A 167 4.93 -22.75 -16.70
C MET A 167 3.97 -23.85 -16.23
N ASN A 168 2.81 -23.46 -15.69
CA ASN A 168 1.84 -24.38 -15.06
C ASN A 168 0.42 -24.21 -15.63
N LEU A 169 0.29 -23.79 -16.88
CA LEU A 169 -1.05 -23.67 -17.50
C LEU A 169 -1.73 -25.04 -17.55
N PRO A 170 -3.04 -25.10 -17.25
CA PRO A 170 -3.78 -26.36 -17.32
C PRO A 170 -3.77 -26.97 -18.74
N GLY A 171 -3.47 -28.26 -18.83
CA GLY A 171 -3.51 -29.02 -20.08
C GLY A 171 -2.17 -29.11 -20.81
N ILE A 172 -1.15 -28.35 -20.40
CA ILE A 172 0.21 -28.46 -20.96
C ILE A 172 1.18 -29.14 -19.99
N PRO A 173 2.31 -29.69 -20.47
CA PRO A 173 3.35 -30.20 -19.58
C PRO A 173 3.87 -29.13 -18.63
N VAL A 174 4.07 -29.46 -17.36
CA VAL A 174 4.68 -28.54 -16.39
C VAL A 174 6.13 -28.27 -16.79
N LEU A 175 6.51 -27.02 -16.88
CA LEU A 175 7.89 -26.60 -17.11
C LEU A 175 8.61 -26.37 -15.78
N GLU A 176 9.67 -27.12 -15.52
CA GLU A 176 10.50 -26.93 -14.34
C GLU A 176 11.71 -26.03 -14.66
N ALA A 177 11.96 -25.05 -13.79
CA ALA A 177 13.16 -24.24 -13.94
C ALA A 177 14.40 -25.03 -13.53
N PRO A 178 15.46 -25.08 -14.35
CA PRO A 178 16.70 -25.74 -13.97
C PRO A 178 17.33 -25.05 -12.75
N ALA A 179 18.07 -25.83 -11.95
CA ALA A 179 18.78 -25.29 -10.81
C ALA A 179 19.73 -24.18 -11.26
N GLY A 180 19.61 -22.99 -10.66
CA GLY A 180 20.43 -21.83 -11.02
C GLY A 180 19.99 -21.13 -12.31
N ALA A 181 18.75 -21.34 -12.78
CA ALA A 181 18.22 -20.63 -13.96
C ALA A 181 18.43 -19.11 -13.86
N GLY A 182 19.15 -18.56 -14.82
CA GLY A 182 19.47 -17.14 -14.91
C GLY A 182 18.31 -16.28 -15.42
N SER A 183 18.50 -14.97 -15.39
CA SER A 183 17.51 -14.00 -15.85
C SER A 183 17.01 -14.27 -17.27
N ASP A 184 17.91 -14.63 -18.18
CA ASP A 184 17.59 -14.87 -19.61
C ASP A 184 16.64 -16.04 -19.79
N TRP A 185 16.82 -17.10 -18.98
CA TRP A 185 15.92 -18.24 -18.98
C TRP A 185 14.50 -17.83 -18.58
N TRP A 186 14.38 -17.08 -17.46
CA TRP A 186 13.09 -16.60 -16.96
C TRP A 186 12.39 -15.60 -17.89
N GLN A 187 13.15 -14.91 -18.73
CA GLN A 187 12.61 -13.97 -19.70
C GLN A 187 12.15 -14.63 -21.00
N ARG A 188 12.56 -15.84 -21.29
CA ARG A 188 12.30 -16.51 -22.57
C ARG A 188 11.53 -17.82 -22.42
N GLU A 189 12.07 -18.80 -21.71
CA GLU A 189 11.56 -20.17 -21.72
C GLU A 189 10.10 -20.33 -21.28
N PRO A 190 9.59 -19.66 -20.23
CA PRO A 190 8.18 -19.76 -19.86
C PRO A 190 7.23 -19.32 -20.98
N PHE A 191 7.61 -18.30 -21.72
CA PHE A 191 6.81 -17.75 -22.83
C PHE A 191 6.87 -18.67 -24.06
N GLU A 192 8.05 -19.09 -24.47
CA GLU A 192 8.22 -20.04 -25.58
C GLU A 192 7.54 -21.37 -25.29
N HIS A 193 7.55 -21.83 -24.04
CA HIS A 193 6.85 -23.03 -23.60
C HIS A 193 5.34 -22.89 -23.77
N ALA A 194 4.75 -21.81 -23.24
CA ALA A 194 3.33 -21.54 -23.38
C ALA A 194 2.91 -21.41 -24.86
N GLU A 195 3.71 -20.75 -25.70
CA GLU A 195 3.42 -20.61 -27.13
C GLU A 195 3.51 -21.93 -27.90
N ARG A 196 4.48 -22.77 -27.57
CA ARG A 196 4.62 -24.12 -28.20
C ARG A 196 3.43 -25.02 -27.92
N HIS A 197 2.83 -24.90 -26.76
CA HIS A 197 1.73 -25.73 -26.29
C HIS A 197 0.36 -25.02 -26.29
N LEU A 198 0.25 -23.86 -26.93
CA LEU A 198 -0.97 -23.01 -26.88
C LEU A 198 -2.24 -23.80 -27.31
N ALA A 199 -2.13 -24.70 -28.28
CA ALA A 199 -3.26 -25.52 -28.74
C ALA A 199 -3.70 -26.59 -27.73
N GLU A 200 -2.86 -26.91 -26.75
CA GLU A 200 -3.09 -27.94 -25.73
C GLU A 200 -3.63 -27.32 -24.43
N VAL A 201 -3.60 -25.97 -24.29
CA VAL A 201 -4.11 -25.29 -23.10
C VAL A 201 -5.58 -25.62 -22.89
N ALA A 202 -5.87 -26.33 -21.79
CA ALA A 202 -7.22 -26.84 -21.51
C ALA A 202 -8.22 -25.74 -21.18
N THR A 203 -7.75 -24.64 -20.62
CA THR A 203 -8.61 -23.53 -20.19
C THR A 203 -8.01 -22.22 -20.64
N LEU A 204 -8.68 -21.53 -21.55
CA LEU A 204 -8.42 -20.14 -21.88
C LEU A 204 -9.18 -19.22 -20.93
N PHE A 205 -8.67 -18.01 -20.78
CA PHE A 205 -9.22 -17.02 -19.84
C PHE A 205 -10.21 -16.09 -20.50
N ASP A 206 -11.28 -15.78 -19.79
CA ASP A 206 -12.25 -14.75 -20.17
C ASP A 206 -11.70 -13.35 -19.89
N THR A 207 -10.97 -13.23 -18.77
CA THR A 207 -10.36 -11.97 -18.31
C THR A 207 -8.95 -12.23 -17.80
N ILE A 208 -8.00 -11.45 -18.31
CA ILE A 208 -6.62 -11.39 -17.81
C ILE A 208 -6.38 -10.00 -17.23
N ILE A 209 -5.87 -9.95 -16.00
CA ILE A 209 -5.57 -8.72 -15.27
C ILE A 209 -4.08 -8.68 -14.98
N VAL A 210 -3.43 -7.59 -15.35
CA VAL A 210 -1.98 -7.39 -15.18
C VAL A 210 -1.74 -6.23 -14.21
N ASP A 211 -1.18 -6.53 -13.06
CA ASP A 211 -0.68 -5.50 -12.14
C ASP A 211 0.80 -5.20 -12.41
N GLU A 212 1.20 -3.95 -12.22
CA GLU A 212 2.55 -3.44 -12.53
C GLU A 212 2.96 -3.72 -13.98
N ALA A 213 2.06 -3.49 -14.93
CA ALA A 213 2.24 -3.84 -16.34
C ALA A 213 3.50 -3.21 -16.98
N GLN A 214 4.02 -2.08 -16.45
CA GLN A 214 5.26 -1.46 -16.92
C GLN A 214 6.51 -2.33 -16.74
N ASP A 215 6.44 -3.40 -15.95
CA ASP A 215 7.53 -4.36 -15.79
C ASP A 215 7.52 -5.49 -16.83
N LEU A 216 6.47 -5.55 -17.66
CA LEU A 216 6.33 -6.57 -18.69
C LEU A 216 6.90 -6.09 -20.03
N ALA A 217 7.52 -7.01 -20.76
CA ALA A 217 7.91 -6.76 -22.15
C ALA A 217 6.67 -6.78 -23.06
N PRO A 218 6.63 -5.99 -24.14
CA PRO A 218 5.51 -6.02 -25.10
C PRO A 218 5.21 -7.40 -25.67
N ALA A 219 6.23 -8.21 -25.93
CA ALA A 219 6.07 -9.58 -26.41
C ALA A 219 5.31 -10.48 -25.40
N TRP A 220 5.47 -10.23 -24.10
CA TRP A 220 4.78 -10.99 -23.06
C TRP A 220 3.28 -10.66 -23.01
N LEU A 221 2.93 -9.41 -23.23
CA LEU A 221 1.52 -8.99 -23.36
C LEU A 221 0.86 -9.65 -24.57
N ALA A 222 1.60 -9.78 -25.69
CA ALA A 222 1.11 -10.49 -26.87
C ALA A 222 0.86 -11.99 -26.60
N THR A 223 1.69 -12.64 -25.77
CA THR A 223 1.46 -14.04 -25.35
C THR A 223 0.19 -14.12 -24.48
N LEU A 224 -0.04 -13.16 -23.56
CA LEU A 224 -1.27 -13.11 -22.75
C LEU A 224 -2.52 -12.95 -23.62
N GLU A 225 -2.47 -12.16 -24.67
CA GLU A 225 -3.60 -12.01 -25.59
C GLU A 225 -4.00 -13.32 -26.30
N LYS A 226 -3.01 -14.18 -26.58
CA LYS A 226 -3.27 -15.52 -27.17
C LYS A 226 -3.97 -16.49 -26.19
N LEU A 227 -3.88 -16.23 -24.88
CA LEU A 227 -4.55 -17.01 -23.84
C LEU A 227 -5.98 -16.55 -23.55
N LEU A 228 -6.43 -15.48 -24.18
CA LEU A 228 -7.80 -15.00 -24.05
C LEU A 228 -8.77 -15.81 -24.94
N ARG A 229 -9.90 -16.19 -24.38
CA ARG A 229 -10.98 -16.84 -25.09
C ARG A 229 -11.66 -15.85 -26.06
N THR A 230 -11.63 -16.14 -27.34
CA THR A 230 -12.16 -15.25 -28.39
C THR A 230 -13.66 -15.21 -28.49
N ASP A 231 -14.36 -16.29 -28.09
CA ASP A 231 -15.81 -16.45 -28.07
C ASP A 231 -16.45 -15.95 -26.75
N GLY A 232 -15.64 -15.40 -25.84
CA GLY A 232 -16.05 -14.86 -24.55
C GLY A 232 -15.89 -13.34 -24.43
N PRO A 233 -15.83 -12.84 -23.19
CA PRO A 233 -15.61 -11.41 -22.90
C PRO A 233 -14.29 -10.87 -23.47
N CYS A 234 -13.25 -11.71 -23.52
CA CYS A 234 -11.97 -11.41 -24.14
C CYS A 234 -11.31 -10.13 -23.57
N ARG A 235 -11.19 -10.03 -22.23
CA ARG A 235 -10.71 -8.82 -21.55
C ARG A 235 -9.25 -8.89 -21.17
N LEU A 236 -8.47 -7.88 -21.54
CA LEU A 236 -7.14 -7.62 -21.01
C LEU A 236 -7.14 -6.28 -20.28
N LEU A 237 -7.04 -6.34 -18.95
CA LEU A 237 -7.10 -5.20 -18.07
C LEU A 237 -5.72 -5.00 -17.44
N SER A 238 -5.14 -3.82 -17.58
CA SER A 238 -3.78 -3.54 -17.12
C SER A 238 -3.74 -2.30 -16.23
N VAL A 239 -2.97 -2.37 -15.16
CA VAL A 239 -2.63 -1.21 -14.35
C VAL A 239 -1.11 -1.00 -14.35
N ALA A 240 -0.66 0.25 -14.46
CA ALA A 240 0.75 0.60 -14.63
C ALA A 240 1.13 1.88 -13.89
N ASP A 241 2.40 1.99 -13.49
CA ASP A 241 3.01 3.23 -13.01
C ASP A 241 4.22 3.57 -13.87
N PRO A 242 4.10 4.51 -14.82
CA PRO A 242 5.20 4.89 -15.69
C PRO A 242 6.42 5.47 -14.96
N ALA A 243 6.25 5.95 -13.72
CA ALA A 243 7.35 6.48 -12.91
C ALA A 243 8.11 5.40 -12.12
N GLN A 244 7.55 4.20 -11.99
CA GLN A 244 8.18 3.08 -11.29
C GLN A 244 8.77 2.03 -12.25
N VAL A 245 9.29 2.45 -13.40
CA VAL A 245 10.01 1.56 -14.32
C VAL A 245 11.36 1.19 -13.72
N VAL A 246 11.41 0.07 -13.02
CA VAL A 246 12.66 -0.49 -12.45
C VAL A 246 13.36 -1.40 -13.48
N TYR A 247 12.58 -2.05 -14.31
CA TYR A 247 13.08 -2.92 -15.38
C TYR A 247 12.82 -2.29 -16.75
N ARG A 248 13.87 -1.82 -17.39
CA ARG A 248 13.78 -1.20 -18.74
C ARG A 248 13.61 -2.28 -19.81
N ARG A 249 12.40 -2.83 -19.94
CA ARG A 249 12.05 -3.88 -20.90
C ARG A 249 11.30 -3.40 -22.13
N GLY A 250 11.32 -2.08 -22.37
CA GLY A 250 10.67 -1.51 -23.55
C GLY A 250 9.14 -1.47 -23.47
N PHE A 251 8.56 -1.53 -22.25
CA PHE A 251 7.16 -1.19 -22.09
C PHE A 251 6.98 0.26 -22.51
N GLU A 252 6.45 0.44 -23.69
CA GLU A 252 5.98 1.72 -24.13
C GLU A 252 4.48 1.77 -23.85
N MET A 253 4.06 2.82 -23.16
CA MET A 253 2.66 3.23 -23.22
C MET A 253 2.44 3.84 -24.62
N SER A 254 2.77 3.04 -25.67
CA SER A 254 2.55 3.42 -27.07
C SER A 254 1.10 3.84 -27.25
N GLU A 255 0.84 4.72 -28.19
CA GLU A 255 -0.52 5.14 -28.51
C GLU A 255 -1.36 3.87 -28.70
N PRO A 256 -2.40 3.65 -27.87
CA PRO A 256 -3.19 2.46 -27.99
C PRO A 256 -3.94 2.50 -29.30
N GLY A 257 -4.15 1.33 -29.88
CA GLY A 257 -5.15 1.20 -30.92
C GLY A 257 -6.50 1.77 -30.45
N PRO A 258 -7.39 2.12 -31.33
CA PRO A 258 -8.66 2.81 -31.02
C PRO A 258 -9.59 2.04 -30.06
N GLU A 259 -9.24 0.83 -29.70
CA GLU A 259 -10.05 -0.05 -28.83
C GLU A 259 -9.62 -0.04 -27.35
N VAL A 260 -8.55 0.67 -26.95
CA VAL A 260 -8.05 0.68 -25.57
C VAL A 260 -8.62 1.86 -24.81
N VAL A 261 -9.39 1.58 -23.76
CA VAL A 261 -9.86 2.59 -22.80
C VAL A 261 -8.72 2.93 -21.84
N ARG A 262 -8.41 4.22 -21.74
CA ARG A 262 -7.41 4.73 -20.77
C ARG A 262 -8.11 5.47 -19.64
N ALA A 263 -7.56 5.31 -18.44
CA ALA A 263 -7.90 6.10 -17.27
C ALA A 263 -6.67 6.40 -16.45
N ASP A 264 -6.66 7.56 -15.79
CA ASP A 264 -5.57 7.99 -14.94
C ASP A 264 -6.03 8.13 -13.50
N LEU A 265 -5.28 7.52 -12.57
CA LEU A 265 -5.46 7.71 -11.15
C LEU A 265 -4.59 8.88 -10.70
N THR A 266 -5.21 10.01 -10.43
CA THR A 266 -4.52 11.30 -10.27
C THR A 266 -4.22 11.66 -8.81
N VAL A 267 -4.74 10.89 -7.84
CA VAL A 267 -4.58 11.17 -6.42
C VAL A 267 -3.93 10.01 -5.68
N ASN A 268 -3.20 10.33 -4.62
CA ASN A 268 -2.62 9.35 -3.69
C ASN A 268 -3.62 9.09 -2.56
N CYS A 269 -4.09 7.86 -2.45
CA CYS A 269 -5.03 7.41 -1.43
C CYS A 269 -4.44 6.32 -0.50
N ARG A 270 -3.13 6.10 -0.55
CA ARG A 270 -2.42 5.08 0.24
C ARG A 270 -1.55 5.66 1.34
N ASN A 271 -0.75 6.67 0.98
CA ASN A 271 0.24 7.21 1.88
C ASN A 271 -0.37 8.35 2.67
N ALA A 272 -0.11 8.43 3.97
CA ALA A 272 -0.46 9.58 4.79
C ALA A 272 0.20 10.85 4.26
N HIS A 273 -0.36 12.01 4.61
CA HIS A 273 -0.07 13.31 3.98
C HIS A 273 1.44 13.63 3.93
N HIS A 274 2.15 13.54 5.07
CA HIS A 274 3.58 13.81 5.11
C HIS A 274 4.43 12.93 4.18
N VAL A 275 4.07 11.65 4.03
CA VAL A 275 4.75 10.74 3.11
C VAL A 275 4.39 11.10 1.66
N ALA A 276 3.11 11.34 1.38
CA ALA A 276 2.65 11.71 0.05
C ALA A 276 3.26 13.02 -0.44
N ASP A 277 3.40 14.03 0.42
CA ASP A 277 4.03 15.31 0.10
C ASP A 277 5.50 15.14 -0.28
N LEU A 278 6.24 14.32 0.46
CA LEU A 278 7.61 14.00 0.07
C LEU A 278 7.64 13.32 -1.30
N LEU A 279 6.76 12.36 -1.55
CA LEU A 279 6.68 11.66 -2.83
C LEU A 279 6.33 12.59 -4.00
N ARG A 280 5.54 13.64 -3.77
CA ARG A 280 5.22 14.66 -4.77
C ARG A 280 6.48 15.36 -5.31
N SER A 281 7.50 15.55 -4.47
CA SER A 281 8.80 16.10 -4.89
C SER A 281 9.56 15.21 -5.87
N PHE A 282 9.13 13.95 -6.00
CA PHE A 282 9.65 12.96 -6.96
C PHE A 282 8.62 12.64 -8.08
N GLY A 283 7.63 13.50 -8.30
CA GLY A 283 6.60 13.33 -9.32
C GLY A 283 5.43 12.43 -8.89
N GLY A 284 5.26 12.19 -7.59
CA GLY A 284 4.10 11.48 -7.04
C GLY A 284 2.80 12.27 -7.20
N ALA A 285 1.66 11.59 -7.04
CA ALA A 285 0.34 12.20 -7.08
C ALA A 285 0.05 13.00 -5.78
N PRO A 286 -0.78 14.05 -5.84
CA PRO A 286 -1.26 14.74 -4.65
C PRO A 286 -2.09 13.82 -3.76
N SER A 287 -2.14 14.10 -2.46
CA SER A 287 -3.01 13.39 -1.52
C SER A 287 -4.48 13.55 -1.89
N ALA A 288 -5.25 12.47 -1.77
CA ALA A 288 -6.70 12.55 -1.89
C ALA A 288 -7.30 13.36 -0.72
N PRO A 289 -8.44 14.02 -0.91
CA PRO A 289 -9.17 14.65 0.20
C PRO A 289 -9.46 13.63 1.33
N GLY A 290 -9.31 14.06 2.58
CA GLY A 290 -9.56 13.20 3.75
C GLY A 290 -8.44 12.21 4.09
N VAL A 291 -7.30 12.28 3.42
CA VAL A 291 -6.11 11.52 3.81
C VAL A 291 -5.56 12.07 5.13
N PRO A 292 -5.27 11.22 6.13
CA PRO A 292 -4.73 11.69 7.43
C PRO A 292 -3.31 12.23 7.30
N GLU A 293 -2.93 13.12 8.21
CA GLU A 293 -1.58 13.72 8.26
C GLU A 293 -0.48 12.66 8.36
N GLY A 294 -0.69 11.65 9.21
CA GLY A 294 0.33 10.64 9.51
C GLY A 294 1.47 11.20 10.37
N HIS A 295 2.62 10.54 10.33
CA HIS A 295 3.80 10.96 11.09
C HIS A 295 4.77 11.74 10.19
N PRO A 296 5.42 12.79 10.71
CA PRO A 296 6.47 13.50 9.99
C PRO A 296 7.56 12.55 9.48
N VAL A 297 7.99 12.74 8.25
CA VAL A 297 9.11 11.96 7.69
C VAL A 297 10.40 12.30 8.43
N ARG A 298 11.14 11.28 8.83
CA ARG A 298 12.41 11.42 9.55
C ARG A 298 13.57 11.14 8.61
N LEU A 299 14.52 12.08 8.58
CA LEU A 299 15.76 11.96 7.83
C LEU A 299 16.92 11.80 8.82
N GLN A 300 17.73 10.75 8.63
CA GLN A 300 18.83 10.42 9.54
C GLN A 300 20.12 10.19 8.76
N ALA A 301 21.11 11.02 8.99
CA ALA A 301 22.44 10.81 8.41
C ALA A 301 23.13 9.57 8.97
N CYS A 302 23.88 8.87 8.14
CA CYS A 302 24.76 7.78 8.54
C CYS A 302 26.13 7.85 7.85
N ASP A 303 27.15 7.34 8.53
CA ASP A 303 28.53 7.29 8.04
C ASP A 303 28.96 5.83 7.82
N GLY A 304 28.64 5.31 6.61
CA GLY A 304 29.01 3.96 6.21
C GLY A 304 28.10 2.85 6.75
N LEU A 305 28.54 1.62 6.51
CA LEU A 305 27.70 0.41 6.68
C LEU A 305 27.36 0.14 8.14
N ASP A 306 28.36 0.18 9.05
CA ASP A 306 28.16 -0.18 10.46
C ASP A 306 27.25 0.84 11.18
N ASP A 307 27.41 2.14 10.89
CA ASP A 307 26.54 3.18 11.47
C ASP A 307 25.11 3.08 10.88
N ALA A 308 24.97 2.74 9.60
CA ALA A 308 23.66 2.49 9.00
C ALA A 308 22.89 1.35 9.70
N VAL A 309 23.56 0.21 9.94
CA VAL A 309 22.96 -0.94 10.64
C VAL A 309 22.60 -0.58 12.08
N ALA A 310 23.51 0.11 12.82
CA ALA A 310 23.23 0.55 14.18
C ALA A 310 22.03 1.52 14.27
N ARG A 311 21.85 2.39 13.26
CA ARG A 311 20.69 3.30 13.18
C ARG A 311 19.40 2.55 12.88
N VAL A 312 19.44 1.55 12.00
CA VAL A 312 18.28 0.68 11.77
C VAL A 312 17.82 0.08 13.10
N GLY A 313 18.70 -0.52 13.89
CA GLY A 313 18.36 -1.10 15.20
C GLY A 313 17.66 -0.10 16.14
N ARG A 314 18.21 1.13 16.24
CA ARG A 314 17.58 2.18 17.06
C ARG A 314 16.18 2.57 16.61
N PHE A 315 15.95 2.66 15.29
CA PHE A 315 14.62 2.97 14.77
C PHE A 315 13.65 1.80 14.89
N LEU A 316 14.14 0.56 14.83
CA LEU A 316 13.32 -0.62 15.13
C LEU A 316 12.86 -0.61 16.58
N ASP A 317 13.75 -0.31 17.54
CA ASP A 317 13.37 -0.15 18.95
C ASP A 317 12.34 0.97 19.15
N GLU A 318 12.53 2.10 18.50
CA GLU A 318 11.57 3.22 18.57
C GLU A 318 10.20 2.83 18.00
N LEU A 319 10.17 2.16 16.84
CA LEU A 319 8.92 1.77 16.18
C LEU A 319 8.19 0.68 16.95
N VAL A 320 8.90 -0.38 17.33
CA VAL A 320 8.25 -1.57 17.90
C VAL A 320 8.02 -1.41 19.41
N VAL A 321 9.03 -0.93 20.17
CA VAL A 321 8.92 -0.83 21.63
C VAL A 321 8.20 0.44 22.05
N GLN A 322 8.62 1.61 21.53
CA GLN A 322 8.07 2.89 21.99
C GLN A 322 6.74 3.24 21.31
N SER A 323 6.61 2.91 20.02
CA SER A 323 5.41 3.22 19.22
C SER A 323 4.47 2.03 19.05
N HIS A 324 4.80 0.85 19.58
CA HIS A 324 3.99 -0.38 19.57
C HIS A 324 3.55 -0.82 18.16
N VAL A 325 4.33 -0.49 17.14
CA VAL A 325 4.07 -0.96 15.78
C VAL A 325 4.37 -2.46 15.74
N ASP A 326 3.42 -3.25 15.24
CA ASP A 326 3.63 -4.68 15.05
C ASP A 326 4.84 -4.90 14.11
N PRO A 327 5.85 -5.71 14.49
CA PRO A 327 7.00 -6.02 13.64
C PRO A 327 6.60 -6.46 12.23
N ALA A 328 5.51 -7.21 12.07
CA ALA A 328 4.98 -7.62 10.77
C ALA A 328 4.54 -6.44 9.88
N ASN A 329 4.27 -5.26 10.47
CA ASN A 329 3.92 -4.02 9.79
C ASN A 329 5.11 -3.06 9.60
N VAL A 330 6.32 -3.51 9.93
CA VAL A 330 7.57 -2.78 9.65
C VAL A 330 8.28 -3.40 8.45
N LEU A 331 8.85 -2.55 7.60
CA LEU A 331 9.63 -2.95 6.45
C LEU A 331 10.96 -2.20 6.43
N VAL A 332 12.07 -2.92 6.38
CA VAL A 332 13.39 -2.35 6.13
C VAL A 332 13.70 -2.50 4.64
N VAL A 333 13.93 -1.38 3.97
CA VAL A 333 14.20 -1.31 2.52
C VAL A 333 15.63 -0.83 2.31
N THR A 334 16.42 -1.61 1.58
CA THR A 334 17.84 -1.28 1.35
C THR A 334 18.13 -0.93 -0.09
N GLY A 335 19.06 0.01 -0.33
CA GLY A 335 19.57 0.33 -1.67
C GLY A 335 20.30 -0.86 -2.31
N HIS A 336 21.06 -1.62 -1.54
CA HIS A 336 21.94 -2.68 -2.01
C HIS A 336 21.81 -3.99 -1.23
N ARG A 337 22.15 -5.10 -1.92
CA ARG A 337 22.14 -6.44 -1.33
C ARG A 337 23.10 -6.58 -0.15
N VAL A 338 24.30 -5.97 -0.23
CA VAL A 338 25.31 -6.06 0.83
C VAL A 338 24.76 -5.51 2.15
N LEU A 339 24.12 -4.35 2.13
CA LEU A 339 23.52 -3.76 3.33
C LEU A 339 22.34 -4.61 3.84
N ARG A 340 21.49 -5.14 2.94
CA ARG A 340 20.39 -6.04 3.29
C ARG A 340 20.92 -7.29 4.01
N ASP A 341 21.91 -7.96 3.42
CA ASP A 341 22.46 -9.20 3.96
C ASP A 341 23.09 -8.96 5.32
N ARG A 342 23.80 -7.83 5.48
CA ARG A 342 24.38 -7.42 6.76
C ARG A 342 23.32 -7.17 7.84
N ILE A 343 22.21 -6.49 7.52
CA ILE A 343 21.09 -6.26 8.45
C ILE A 343 20.47 -7.59 8.88
N ARG A 344 20.29 -8.54 7.96
CA ARG A 344 19.75 -9.86 8.28
C ARG A 344 20.68 -10.74 9.12
N GLU A 345 22.00 -10.59 8.95
CA GLU A 345 22.99 -11.34 9.70
C GLU A 345 23.16 -10.81 11.13
N GLU A 346 23.02 -9.51 11.33
CA GLU A 346 23.28 -8.88 12.62
C GLU A 346 22.05 -8.72 13.51
N ASP A 347 20.84 -8.85 12.96
CA ASP A 347 19.58 -8.64 13.67
C ASP A 347 19.62 -7.37 14.56
N PRO A 348 19.74 -6.17 13.96
CA PRO A 348 20.05 -4.95 14.67
C PRO A 348 18.98 -4.61 15.72
N GLY A 349 19.44 -4.31 16.94
CA GLY A 349 18.55 -4.14 18.11
C GLY A 349 17.98 -5.46 18.65
N GLY A 350 18.45 -6.61 18.17
CA GLY A 350 17.92 -7.93 18.53
C GLY A 350 16.62 -8.27 17.80
N TRP A 351 16.26 -7.51 16.76
CA TRP A 351 15.07 -7.76 15.93
C TRP A 351 15.39 -8.68 14.77
N GLY A 352 14.77 -9.86 14.72
CA GLY A 352 14.90 -10.80 13.61
C GLY A 352 14.47 -10.17 12.29
N CYS A 353 15.41 -10.08 11.33
CA CYS A 353 15.22 -9.52 10.01
C CYS A 353 15.27 -10.62 8.95
N ALA A 354 14.17 -10.89 8.27
CA ALA A 354 14.02 -12.00 7.34
C ALA A 354 13.81 -11.57 5.88
N ALA A 355 14.03 -12.51 4.97
CA ALA A 355 13.55 -12.38 3.60
C ALA A 355 12.03 -12.46 3.57
N TRP A 356 11.42 -11.92 2.51
CA TRP A 356 9.97 -12.03 2.33
C TRP A 356 9.49 -13.48 2.37
N GLU A 357 10.22 -14.39 1.70
CA GLU A 357 9.85 -15.81 1.58
C GLU A 357 10.05 -16.60 2.86
N ASP A 358 11.01 -16.19 3.68
CA ASP A 358 11.46 -16.93 4.87
C ASP A 358 10.87 -16.35 6.16
N ARG A 359 10.03 -15.29 6.06
CA ARG A 359 9.47 -14.58 7.21
C ARG A 359 8.58 -15.49 8.06
N HIS A 360 8.81 -15.46 9.35
CA HIS A 360 7.94 -16.04 10.35
C HIS A 360 7.10 -14.96 11.04
N SER A 361 6.10 -15.36 11.81
CA SER A 361 5.28 -14.43 12.58
C SER A 361 6.15 -13.64 13.57
N GLY A 362 6.09 -12.32 13.50
CA GLY A 362 6.84 -11.43 14.39
C GLY A 362 8.22 -11.00 13.87
N GLU A 363 8.65 -11.49 12.70
CA GLU A 363 9.89 -11.03 12.06
C GLU A 363 9.66 -9.82 11.15
N ILE A 364 10.68 -8.98 11.08
CA ILE A 364 10.69 -7.78 10.24
C ILE A 364 11.19 -8.16 8.84
N VAL A 365 10.45 -7.79 7.82
CA VAL A 365 10.90 -7.99 6.44
C VAL A 365 12.00 -6.98 6.11
N CYS A 366 13.15 -7.48 5.66
CA CYS A 366 14.27 -6.68 5.17
C CYS A 366 14.60 -7.06 3.72
N GLU A 367 14.36 -6.16 2.77
CA GLU A 367 14.54 -6.43 1.34
C GLU A 367 15.15 -5.26 0.59
N THR A 368 15.66 -5.52 -0.61
CA THR A 368 16.10 -4.44 -1.51
C THR A 368 14.92 -3.72 -2.14
N ILE A 369 15.12 -2.46 -2.54
CA ILE A 369 14.12 -1.62 -3.23
C ILE A 369 13.43 -2.37 -4.38
N HIS A 370 14.20 -3.12 -5.18
CA HIS A 370 13.68 -3.89 -6.32
C HIS A 370 12.69 -4.98 -5.93
N ARG A 371 12.90 -5.61 -4.76
CA ARG A 371 12.06 -6.71 -4.29
C ARG A 371 10.80 -6.27 -3.57
N VAL A 372 10.81 -5.08 -2.95
CA VAL A 372 9.64 -4.54 -2.25
C VAL A 372 8.65 -3.82 -3.15
N LYS A 373 8.90 -3.76 -4.46
CA LYS A 373 7.98 -3.13 -5.40
C LYS A 373 6.58 -3.78 -5.31
N GLY A 374 5.54 -2.96 -5.20
CA GLY A 374 4.16 -3.42 -5.01
C GLY A 374 3.75 -3.70 -3.57
N LEU A 375 4.69 -3.93 -2.65
CA LEU A 375 4.41 -4.11 -1.22
C LEU A 375 4.14 -2.79 -0.50
N GLU A 376 3.52 -2.87 0.66
CA GLU A 376 3.27 -1.73 1.55
C GLU A 376 3.32 -2.17 3.02
N ARG A 377 3.75 -1.27 3.91
CA ARG A 377 3.72 -1.46 5.37
C ARG A 377 3.44 -0.13 6.06
N ASP A 378 2.91 -0.20 7.28
CA ASP A 378 2.62 1.00 8.08
C ASP A 378 3.85 1.84 8.33
N ALA A 379 4.96 1.20 8.65
CA ALA A 379 6.25 1.84 8.90
C ALA A 379 7.32 1.30 7.95
N VAL A 380 8.09 2.19 7.36
CA VAL A 380 9.22 1.85 6.48
C VAL A 380 10.47 2.56 6.95
N ILE A 381 11.56 1.80 7.04
CA ILE A 381 12.92 2.31 7.18
C ILE A 381 13.62 2.10 5.84
N LEU A 382 13.79 3.17 5.06
CA LEU A 382 14.60 3.15 3.84
C LEU A 382 16.05 3.49 4.22
N VAL A 383 16.98 2.57 3.95
CA VAL A 383 18.38 2.75 4.32
C VAL A 383 19.31 2.49 3.13
N THR A 384 20.27 3.40 2.94
CA THR A 384 21.33 3.28 1.94
C THR A 384 22.63 3.86 2.44
N VAL A 385 23.73 3.42 1.87
CA VAL A 385 25.07 4.00 2.11
C VAL A 385 25.62 4.71 0.85
N ASP A 386 24.80 4.81 -0.19
CA ASP A 386 25.19 5.42 -1.45
C ASP A 386 24.75 6.87 -1.53
N ASP A 387 25.67 7.73 -1.91
CA ASP A 387 25.42 9.16 -2.14
C ASP A 387 24.53 9.42 -3.35
N ASP A 388 24.57 8.55 -4.34
CA ASP A 388 24.02 8.71 -5.68
C ASP A 388 22.84 7.78 -6.01
N LEU A 389 22.21 7.19 -4.98
CA LEU A 389 21.02 6.37 -5.21
C LEU A 389 20.00 7.16 -6.06
N GLU A 390 19.61 6.57 -7.18
CA GLU A 390 18.78 7.22 -8.18
C GLU A 390 17.39 7.61 -7.62
N ASP A 391 16.88 8.77 -8.04
CA ASP A 391 15.62 9.33 -7.57
C ASP A 391 14.42 8.41 -7.76
N HIS A 392 14.38 7.66 -8.88
CA HIS A 392 13.28 6.73 -9.12
C HIS A 392 13.31 5.54 -8.13
N LEU A 393 14.48 5.10 -7.68
CA LEU A 393 14.62 4.06 -6.65
C LEU A 393 14.23 4.61 -5.27
N LEU A 394 14.66 5.84 -4.92
CA LEU A 394 14.18 6.52 -3.72
C LEU A 394 12.66 6.61 -3.69
N TYR A 395 12.05 7.04 -4.79
CA TYR A 395 10.60 7.12 -4.95
C TYR A 395 9.92 5.75 -4.72
N VAL A 396 10.45 4.67 -5.32
CA VAL A 396 9.93 3.32 -5.13
C VAL A 396 10.01 2.91 -3.65
N GLY A 397 11.17 3.07 -3.01
CA GLY A 397 11.38 2.68 -1.61
C GLY A 397 10.50 3.46 -0.64
N MET A 398 10.49 4.79 -0.74
CA MET A 398 9.69 5.67 0.12
C MET A 398 8.19 5.43 -0.02
N SER A 399 7.72 5.15 -1.23
CA SER A 399 6.29 4.92 -1.50
C SER A 399 5.72 3.65 -0.86
N ARG A 400 6.55 2.81 -0.25
CA ARG A 400 6.11 1.61 0.51
C ARG A 400 5.52 1.95 1.87
N ALA A 401 5.82 3.15 2.41
CA ALA A 401 5.35 3.59 3.71
C ALA A 401 3.89 4.07 3.64
N VAL A 402 3.03 3.50 4.45
CA VAL A 402 1.64 3.96 4.59
C VAL A 402 1.58 5.22 5.46
N SER A 403 2.12 5.16 6.67
CA SER A 403 1.95 6.19 7.70
C SER A 403 3.26 6.75 8.26
N ARG A 404 4.31 5.94 8.35
CA ARG A 404 5.59 6.30 8.95
C ARG A 404 6.75 6.00 8.02
N LEU A 405 7.61 6.98 7.78
CA LEU A 405 8.79 6.85 6.94
C LEU A 405 10.02 7.40 7.65
N VAL A 406 11.04 6.58 7.73
CA VAL A 406 12.40 6.96 8.13
C VAL A 406 13.32 6.74 6.93
N VAL A 407 14.13 7.73 6.60
CA VAL A 407 15.15 7.61 5.55
C VAL A 407 16.53 7.77 6.21
N ILE A 408 17.34 6.72 6.12
CA ILE A 408 18.71 6.69 6.63
C ILE A 408 19.67 6.68 5.45
N GLY A 409 20.62 7.60 5.43
CA GLY A 409 21.59 7.64 4.35
C GLY A 409 22.68 8.68 4.54
N PRO A 410 23.64 8.75 3.60
CA PRO A 410 24.70 9.74 3.63
C PRO A 410 24.14 11.17 3.56
N THR A 411 24.83 12.11 4.22
CA THR A 411 24.42 13.52 4.23
C THR A 411 24.17 14.10 2.83
N PRO A 412 25.02 13.88 1.79
CA PRO A 412 24.76 14.44 0.47
C PRO A 412 23.44 13.95 -0.15
N MET A 413 23.06 12.69 0.06
CA MET A 413 21.79 12.14 -0.42
C MET A 413 20.61 12.78 0.31
N LEU A 414 20.67 12.93 1.64
CA LEU A 414 19.62 13.55 2.44
C LEU A 414 19.46 15.05 2.13
N ASP A 415 20.55 15.77 1.85
CA ASP A 415 20.53 17.16 1.45
C ASP A 415 19.83 17.33 0.09
N ARG A 416 20.12 16.44 -0.86
CA ARG A 416 19.43 16.39 -2.17
C ARG A 416 17.93 16.14 -2.00
N LEU A 417 17.55 15.22 -1.15
CA LEU A 417 16.15 14.91 -0.83
C LEU A 417 15.44 16.11 -0.20
N SER A 418 16.08 16.74 0.79
CA SER A 418 15.56 17.92 1.49
C SER A 418 15.44 19.13 0.56
N ALA A 419 16.39 19.32 -0.36
CA ALA A 419 16.37 20.42 -1.33
C ALA A 419 15.18 20.28 -2.28
N LYS A 420 14.89 19.07 -2.77
CA LYS A 420 13.71 18.80 -3.62
C LYS A 420 12.41 19.09 -2.91
N ALA A 421 12.26 18.65 -1.66
CA ALA A 421 11.07 18.90 -0.85
C ALA A 421 10.83 20.42 -0.64
N ARG A 422 11.90 21.21 -0.36
CA ARG A 422 11.83 22.66 -0.17
C ARG A 422 11.52 23.45 -1.45
N LEU A 423 12.06 23.04 -2.60
CA LEU A 423 11.79 23.71 -3.88
C LEU A 423 10.30 23.65 -4.20
N ARG A 424 9.67 22.51 -4.01
CA ARG A 424 8.24 22.36 -4.26
C ARG A 424 7.37 23.19 -3.34
N SER A 425 7.67 23.22 -2.03
CA SER A 425 6.92 24.06 -1.08
C SER A 425 6.93 25.55 -1.45
N ARG A 426 7.94 26.02 -2.23
CA ARG A 426 8.00 27.39 -2.72
C ARG A 426 7.13 27.59 -3.97
N GLU A 427 7.12 26.64 -4.90
CA GLU A 427 6.28 26.68 -6.10
C GLU A 427 4.79 26.73 -5.74
N GLU A 428 4.35 25.96 -4.74
CA GLU A 428 2.97 25.94 -4.28
C GLU A 428 2.53 27.26 -3.58
N VAL A 429 3.46 28.01 -3.02
CA VAL A 429 3.19 29.33 -2.42
C VAL A 429 3.12 30.44 -3.49
N GLU A 430 3.78 30.27 -4.62
CA GLU A 430 3.77 31.23 -5.73
C GLU A 430 2.57 31.03 -6.67
N ASP A 431 2.02 29.83 -6.75
CA ASP A 431 0.88 29.47 -7.61
C ASP A 431 -0.52 29.57 -6.90
N GLY A 432 -0.58 29.81 -5.59
CA GLY A 432 -1.80 29.93 -4.77
C GLY A 432 -2.05 31.36 -4.34
#